data_2550dc9575a729d1645225bcc77c63b8
#
_entry.id   2550dc9575a729d1645225bcc77c63b8
#
_cell.length_a   1.000
_cell.length_b   1.000
_cell.length_c   1.000
_cell.angle_alpha   90.00
_cell.angle_beta   90.00
_cell.angle_gamma   90.00
#
_symmetry.space_group_name_H-M   'P 1'
#
loop_
_entity.id
_entity.type
_entity.pdbx_description
1 polymer ?
#
loop_
_entity_poly.entity_id
_entity_poly.type
_entity_poly.pdbx_seq_one_letter_code
_entity_poly.pdbx_strand_id
1 'polypeptide(L)'
;MGARKGPPANLQIDAGLLSQLREDVAAREIERGIACLRSRRDLIANLDPSQDNAARLLAHLAIWIDIGFSGPPLQELLQRFEHLEPGLRSKLSIADYICLRMAEGMAAMVEEAMETAIGHFDFVLSLGKELDDRFLLAIACFWKGRCLRRRGEYDEALIYTGKGRDLAVGLGHLRMAAVMQVLESWLLFQQGKWKEAVRISQAAEKVLGETDDYVTLGNIQSFYGRMARREGRFDKAIEFFESAIGHYGKRDPRHPNLARSLANMALAKRGIALQLQKRIDRDAQRHRKTSASRQGKAGATEVDSRNHDSRNQDSRRRLAQLRREGLEHLEAARAIYQQRPNHHGLGTVYMNAAYIHLDGGDFQRAEEEAASAYEVAEQKQDYILMVRARILQCMIENAKVEEEIGGGADPGSHARRAFEFGQEAIDLAKHTQHHLLLANAYLWQGLTQCNSFFDNPEAARESYDLARASCEANPSDNIWQDLQTLGAKILRKGSVHPALKAWSQGAVGEKTFRQISEEFAEIVIARVWEREGRKVSRVAARLSISPKKVRRILARVGRRKPGSGVRS
;
A
#
# COMPACT_ATOMS: atom_id res chain seq x y z
N MET A 1 -48.41 25.64 -40.90
CA MET A 1 -47.59 25.88 -39.75
C MET A 1 -48.09 24.98 -38.59
N GLY A 2 -47.56 23.78 -38.49
CA GLY A 2 -47.91 22.85 -37.42
C GLY A 2 -47.04 23.16 -36.19
N ALA A 3 -47.68 23.52 -35.09
CA ALA A 3 -47.04 23.69 -33.82
C ALA A 3 -46.37 22.35 -33.44
N ARG A 4 -45.05 22.31 -33.40
CA ARG A 4 -44.30 21.19 -32.80
C ARG A 4 -44.79 21.06 -31.36
N LYS A 5 -45.55 20.01 -31.05
CA LYS A 5 -45.85 19.64 -29.68
C LYS A 5 -44.50 19.46 -28.99
N GLY A 6 -44.27 20.23 -27.94
CA GLY A 6 -43.09 20.07 -27.08
C GLY A 6 -42.98 18.62 -26.58
N PRO A 7 -41.80 18.17 -26.22
CA PRO A 7 -41.62 16.82 -25.69
C PRO A 7 -42.58 16.58 -24.52
N PRO A 8 -43.08 15.35 -24.33
CA PRO A 8 -43.95 15.03 -23.21
C PRO A 8 -43.25 15.41 -21.88
N ALA A 9 -44.04 15.88 -20.92
CA ALA A 9 -43.52 16.43 -19.63
C ALA A 9 -42.50 15.55 -18.91
N ASN A 10 -42.54 14.23 -19.15
CA ASN A 10 -41.56 13.26 -18.61
C ASN A 10 -40.16 13.30 -19.26
N LEU A 11 -39.98 14.04 -20.35
CA LEU A 11 -38.71 14.18 -21.09
C LEU A 11 -38.09 15.58 -20.92
N GLN A 12 -38.60 16.43 -20.03
CA GLN A 12 -38.01 17.73 -19.74
C GLN A 12 -37.05 17.66 -18.58
N ILE A 13 -35.88 18.33 -18.72
CA ILE A 13 -34.89 18.50 -17.66
C ILE A 13 -35.24 19.79 -16.91
N ASP A 14 -36.04 19.64 -15.85
CA ASP A 14 -36.41 20.77 -15.02
C ASP A 14 -35.39 21.06 -13.91
N ALA A 15 -35.38 22.28 -13.39
CA ALA A 15 -34.50 22.68 -12.31
C ALA A 15 -34.81 21.92 -11.00
N GLY A 16 -36.03 21.45 -10.81
CA GLY A 16 -36.45 20.66 -9.65
C GLY A 16 -35.76 19.30 -9.61
N LEU A 17 -35.63 18.62 -10.77
CA LEU A 17 -34.88 17.37 -10.86
C LEU A 17 -33.42 17.57 -10.46
N LEU A 18 -32.76 18.60 -10.99
CA LEU A 18 -31.35 18.86 -10.66
C LEU A 18 -31.16 19.22 -9.19
N SER A 19 -32.06 20.01 -8.59
CA SER A 19 -32.04 20.34 -7.16
C SER A 19 -32.22 19.10 -6.30
N GLN A 20 -33.21 18.25 -6.65
CA GLN A 20 -33.46 16.99 -5.93
C GLN A 20 -32.22 16.07 -5.96
N LEU A 21 -31.64 15.86 -7.14
CA LEU A 21 -30.44 15.01 -7.27
C LEU A 21 -29.26 15.54 -6.44
N ARG A 22 -29.10 16.86 -6.38
CA ARG A 22 -28.08 17.53 -5.60
C ARG A 22 -28.30 17.38 -4.10
N GLU A 23 -29.53 17.60 -3.64
CA GLU A 23 -29.92 17.48 -2.25
C GLU A 23 -29.73 16.03 -1.75
N ASP A 24 -30.12 15.05 -2.55
CA ASP A 24 -29.96 13.64 -2.22
C ASP A 24 -28.48 13.23 -2.10
N VAL A 25 -27.61 13.75 -2.99
CA VAL A 25 -26.15 13.55 -2.86
C VAL A 25 -25.62 14.21 -1.59
N ALA A 26 -26.02 15.45 -1.30
CA ALA A 26 -25.54 16.19 -0.14
C ALA A 26 -26.01 15.56 1.18
N ALA A 27 -27.27 15.07 1.22
CA ALA A 27 -27.86 14.39 2.36
C ALA A 27 -27.44 12.91 2.47
N ARG A 28 -26.75 12.37 1.45
CA ARG A 28 -26.41 10.92 1.35
C ARG A 28 -27.65 10.02 1.43
N GLU A 29 -28.75 10.42 0.78
CA GLU A 29 -29.95 9.63 0.58
C GLU A 29 -29.88 8.91 -0.78
N ILE A 30 -29.06 7.87 -0.82
CA ILE A 30 -28.61 7.25 -2.08
C ILE A 30 -29.74 6.49 -2.76
N GLU A 31 -30.52 5.72 -2.01
CA GLU A 31 -31.64 4.94 -2.58
C GLU A 31 -32.73 5.86 -3.16
N ARG A 32 -33.00 7.00 -2.52
CA ARG A 32 -33.96 7.99 -3.00
C ARG A 32 -33.53 8.59 -4.34
N GLY A 33 -32.28 9.03 -4.44
CA GLY A 33 -31.76 9.61 -5.68
C GLY A 33 -31.67 8.59 -6.81
N ILE A 34 -31.28 7.33 -6.52
CA ILE A 34 -31.28 6.27 -7.53
C ILE A 34 -32.71 5.92 -7.99
N ALA A 35 -33.69 5.90 -7.08
CA ALA A 35 -35.09 5.70 -7.45
C ALA A 35 -35.58 6.84 -8.36
N CYS A 36 -35.21 8.09 -8.03
CA CYS A 36 -35.49 9.26 -8.90
C CYS A 36 -34.89 9.07 -10.29
N LEU A 37 -33.62 8.68 -10.43
CA LEU A 37 -32.97 8.45 -11.71
C LEU A 37 -33.60 7.28 -12.49
N ARG A 38 -33.97 6.20 -11.81
CA ARG A 38 -34.66 5.05 -12.40
C ARG A 38 -36.03 5.44 -12.98
N SER A 39 -36.78 6.32 -12.33
CA SER A 39 -38.05 6.83 -12.83
C SER A 39 -37.90 7.73 -14.07
N ARG A 40 -36.69 8.24 -14.32
CA ARG A 40 -36.33 9.07 -15.47
C ARG A 40 -35.47 8.33 -16.51
N ARG A 41 -35.52 6.99 -16.51
CA ARG A 41 -34.67 6.17 -17.39
C ARG A 41 -34.79 6.54 -18.87
N ASP A 42 -36.00 6.81 -19.35
CA ASP A 42 -36.24 7.17 -20.76
C ASP A 42 -35.64 8.54 -21.11
N LEU A 43 -35.72 9.52 -20.20
CA LEU A 43 -35.04 10.80 -20.32
C LEU A 43 -33.54 10.64 -20.46
N ILE A 44 -32.94 9.84 -19.58
CA ILE A 44 -31.49 9.61 -19.55
C ILE A 44 -31.04 8.84 -20.78
N ALA A 45 -31.76 7.77 -21.17
CA ALA A 45 -31.47 6.98 -22.36
C ALA A 45 -31.56 7.77 -23.67
N ASN A 46 -32.43 8.78 -23.72
CA ASN A 46 -32.65 9.64 -24.88
C ASN A 46 -32.21 11.09 -24.64
N LEU A 47 -31.19 11.30 -23.78
CA LEU A 47 -30.67 12.62 -23.46
C LEU A 47 -30.30 13.37 -24.75
N ASP A 48 -31.01 14.48 -25.01
CA ASP A 48 -30.78 15.35 -26.16
C ASP A 48 -29.85 16.51 -25.71
N PRO A 49 -28.65 16.62 -26.27
CA PRO A 49 -27.70 17.68 -25.92
C PRO A 49 -28.18 19.09 -26.24
N SER A 50 -29.21 19.25 -27.11
CA SER A 50 -29.77 20.54 -27.45
C SER A 50 -30.78 21.06 -26.42
N GLN A 51 -31.18 20.24 -25.46
CA GLN A 51 -32.12 20.65 -24.42
C GLN A 51 -31.42 21.52 -23.36
N ASP A 52 -32.18 22.46 -22.80
CA ASP A 52 -31.77 23.23 -21.66
C ASP A 52 -31.39 22.31 -20.49
N ASN A 53 -30.28 22.62 -19.79
CA ASN A 53 -29.74 21.86 -18.66
C ASN A 53 -29.20 20.44 -18.99
N ALA A 54 -29.12 20.04 -20.28
CA ALA A 54 -28.61 18.70 -20.63
C ALA A 54 -27.18 18.45 -20.12
N ALA A 55 -26.27 19.41 -20.29
CA ALA A 55 -24.90 19.31 -19.76
C ALA A 55 -24.86 19.24 -18.23
N ARG A 56 -25.75 20.00 -17.55
CA ARG A 56 -25.88 19.95 -16.08
C ARG A 56 -26.37 18.58 -15.60
N LEU A 57 -27.40 18.01 -16.27
CA LEU A 57 -27.85 16.65 -15.97
C LEU A 57 -26.72 15.63 -16.16
N LEU A 58 -25.92 15.77 -17.21
CA LEU A 58 -24.79 14.88 -17.47
C LEU A 58 -23.76 14.95 -16.34
N ALA A 59 -23.44 16.14 -15.82
CA ALA A 59 -22.54 16.27 -14.64
C ALA A 59 -23.14 15.60 -13.40
N HIS A 60 -24.45 15.74 -13.14
CA HIS A 60 -25.13 15.03 -12.07
C HIS A 60 -25.13 13.51 -12.28
N LEU A 61 -25.34 13.02 -13.50
CA LEU A 61 -25.25 11.60 -13.82
C LEU A 61 -23.85 11.06 -13.56
N ALA A 62 -22.80 11.81 -13.87
CA ALA A 62 -21.43 11.45 -13.54
C ALA A 62 -21.24 11.27 -12.02
N ILE A 63 -21.81 12.17 -11.20
CA ILE A 63 -21.78 12.06 -9.74
C ILE A 63 -22.53 10.80 -9.27
N TRP A 64 -23.71 10.54 -9.80
CA TRP A 64 -24.54 9.40 -9.42
C TRP A 64 -23.94 8.06 -9.87
N ILE A 65 -23.27 8.02 -11.03
CA ILE A 65 -22.51 6.84 -11.49
C ILE A 65 -21.36 6.54 -10.51
N ASP A 66 -20.65 7.55 -10.03
CA ASP A 66 -19.60 7.37 -9.01
C ASP A 66 -20.14 6.81 -7.68
N ILE A 67 -21.37 7.19 -7.33
CA ILE A 67 -22.07 6.70 -6.11
C ILE A 67 -22.67 5.30 -6.31
N GLY A 68 -22.82 4.85 -7.57
CA GLY A 68 -23.29 3.50 -7.92
C GLY A 68 -24.62 3.43 -8.64
N PHE A 69 -25.05 4.50 -9.29
CA PHE A 69 -26.15 4.44 -10.24
C PHE A 69 -25.73 3.67 -11.50
N SER A 70 -26.48 2.65 -11.87
CA SER A 70 -26.30 1.89 -13.11
C SER A 70 -27.20 2.49 -14.20
N GLY A 71 -26.63 3.35 -15.02
CA GLY A 71 -27.25 3.97 -16.19
C GLY A 71 -26.54 3.61 -17.50
N PRO A 72 -26.87 4.31 -18.61
CA PRO A 72 -26.08 4.22 -19.83
C PRO A 72 -24.61 4.57 -19.56
N PRO A 73 -23.66 3.99 -20.32
CA PRO A 73 -22.25 4.36 -20.19
C PRO A 73 -22.07 5.87 -20.37
N LEU A 74 -21.32 6.49 -19.44
CA LEU A 74 -21.11 7.94 -19.46
C LEU A 74 -20.49 8.41 -20.78
N GLN A 75 -19.66 7.57 -21.38
CA GLN A 75 -19.00 7.83 -22.65
C GLN A 75 -19.95 7.89 -23.83
N GLU A 76 -20.99 7.03 -23.87
CA GLU A 76 -22.03 7.10 -24.90
C GLU A 76 -22.85 8.40 -24.80
N LEU A 77 -23.11 8.88 -23.59
CA LEU A 77 -23.78 10.15 -23.36
C LEU A 77 -22.89 11.32 -23.76
N LEU A 78 -21.59 11.30 -23.47
CA LEU A 78 -20.62 12.32 -23.87
C LEU A 78 -20.48 12.43 -25.40
N GLN A 79 -20.41 11.29 -26.11
CA GLN A 79 -20.33 11.28 -27.58
C GLN A 79 -21.47 12.05 -28.24
N ARG A 80 -22.66 12.08 -27.65
CA ARG A 80 -23.79 12.89 -28.21
C ARG A 80 -23.48 14.38 -28.18
N PHE A 81 -22.74 14.87 -27.19
CA PHE A 81 -22.31 16.27 -27.12
C PHE A 81 -21.18 16.57 -28.08
N GLU A 82 -20.30 15.58 -28.37
CA GLU A 82 -19.26 15.73 -29.39
C GLU A 82 -19.82 15.86 -30.81
N HIS A 83 -20.94 15.21 -31.08
CA HIS A 83 -21.60 15.19 -32.39
C HIS A 83 -22.60 16.32 -32.58
N LEU A 84 -22.69 17.27 -31.63
CA LEU A 84 -23.52 18.47 -31.79
C LEU A 84 -23.12 19.29 -33.01
N GLU A 85 -24.12 19.71 -33.78
CA GLU A 85 -23.90 20.66 -34.88
C GLU A 85 -23.16 21.92 -34.39
N PRO A 86 -22.25 22.49 -35.20
CA PRO A 86 -21.46 23.67 -34.81
C PRO A 86 -22.31 24.84 -34.30
N GLY A 87 -23.49 25.04 -34.86
CA GLY A 87 -24.42 26.09 -34.45
C GLY A 87 -25.06 25.89 -33.08
N LEU A 88 -25.21 24.65 -32.63
CA LEU A 88 -25.69 24.32 -31.28
C LEU A 88 -24.52 24.32 -30.30
N ARG A 89 -23.36 23.83 -30.71
CA ARG A 89 -22.14 23.81 -29.90
C ARG A 89 -21.71 25.23 -29.50
N SER A 90 -21.86 26.21 -30.39
CA SER A 90 -21.57 27.62 -30.10
C SER A 90 -22.53 28.28 -29.10
N LYS A 91 -23.67 27.65 -28.81
CA LYS A 91 -24.64 28.13 -27.82
C LYS A 91 -24.41 27.63 -26.42
N LEU A 92 -23.50 26.64 -26.22
CA LEU A 92 -23.14 26.16 -24.89
C LEU A 92 -22.52 27.30 -24.08
N SER A 93 -23.06 27.54 -22.91
CA SER A 93 -22.50 28.49 -21.96
C SER A 93 -21.17 27.95 -21.34
N ILE A 94 -20.41 28.83 -20.72
CA ILE A 94 -19.22 28.42 -19.95
C ILE A 94 -19.59 27.38 -18.87
N ALA A 95 -20.74 27.57 -18.22
CA ALA A 95 -21.26 26.65 -17.22
C ALA A 95 -21.52 25.24 -17.79
N ASP A 96 -22.09 25.15 -19.00
CA ASP A 96 -22.32 23.88 -19.68
C ASP A 96 -21.00 23.20 -20.05
N TYR A 97 -20.00 23.96 -20.51
CA TYR A 97 -18.66 23.46 -20.77
C TYR A 97 -18.01 22.89 -19.51
N ILE A 98 -18.14 23.59 -18.38
CA ILE A 98 -17.60 23.10 -17.09
C ILE A 98 -18.30 21.78 -16.69
N CYS A 99 -19.60 21.68 -16.87
CA CYS A 99 -20.38 20.47 -16.61
C CYS A 99 -19.94 19.30 -17.51
N LEU A 100 -19.66 19.55 -18.78
CA LEU A 100 -19.11 18.54 -19.69
C LEU A 100 -17.71 18.06 -19.20
N ARG A 101 -16.83 18.99 -18.83
CA ARG A 101 -15.49 18.64 -18.29
C ARG A 101 -15.56 17.83 -16.99
N MET A 102 -16.56 18.09 -16.13
CA MET A 102 -16.82 17.23 -14.96
C MET A 102 -17.14 15.79 -15.37
N ALA A 103 -18.01 15.62 -16.38
CA ALA A 103 -18.41 14.31 -16.88
C ALA A 103 -17.24 13.58 -17.59
N GLU A 104 -16.47 14.29 -18.43
CA GLU A 104 -15.25 13.77 -19.08
C GLU A 104 -14.20 13.33 -18.04
N GLY A 105 -13.98 14.13 -17.00
CA GLY A 105 -13.07 13.77 -15.90
C GLY A 105 -13.51 12.50 -15.18
N MET A 106 -14.81 12.32 -14.97
CA MET A 106 -15.34 11.09 -14.37
C MET A 106 -15.22 9.88 -15.31
N ALA A 107 -15.48 10.07 -16.60
CA ALA A 107 -15.29 9.01 -17.60
C ALA A 107 -13.82 8.55 -17.63
N ALA A 108 -12.87 9.48 -17.66
CA ALA A 108 -11.45 9.19 -17.56
C ALA A 108 -11.06 8.46 -16.25
N MET A 109 -11.70 8.81 -15.12
CA MET A 109 -11.52 8.08 -13.86
C MET A 109 -12.02 6.63 -13.95
N VAL A 110 -13.14 6.39 -14.62
CA VAL A 110 -13.69 5.02 -14.82
C VAL A 110 -12.74 4.19 -15.69
N GLU A 111 -12.11 4.80 -16.68
CA GLU A 111 -11.10 4.18 -17.57
C GLU A 111 -9.72 4.08 -16.93
N GLU A 112 -9.60 4.56 -15.69
CA GLU A 112 -8.33 4.59 -14.95
C GLU A 112 -7.24 5.49 -15.57
N ALA A 113 -7.60 6.41 -16.44
CA ALA A 113 -6.74 7.43 -17.03
C ALA A 113 -6.61 8.65 -16.09
N MET A 114 -5.86 8.46 -14.99
CA MET A 114 -5.83 9.43 -13.88
C MET A 114 -5.29 10.79 -14.26
N GLU A 115 -4.30 10.87 -15.15
CA GLU A 115 -3.71 12.14 -15.59
C GLU A 115 -4.69 12.95 -16.42
N THR A 116 -5.37 12.31 -17.36
CA THR A 116 -6.45 12.93 -18.16
C THR A 116 -7.56 13.44 -17.25
N ALA A 117 -7.99 12.63 -16.26
CA ALA A 117 -9.01 13.03 -15.29
C ALA A 117 -8.60 14.28 -14.51
N ILE A 118 -7.35 14.32 -14.02
CA ILE A 118 -6.80 15.49 -13.30
C ILE A 118 -6.84 16.73 -14.19
N GLY A 119 -6.44 16.63 -15.46
CA GLY A 119 -6.49 17.75 -16.41
C GLY A 119 -7.91 18.31 -16.58
N HIS A 120 -8.95 17.47 -16.66
CA HIS A 120 -10.33 17.91 -16.71
C HIS A 120 -10.76 18.60 -15.42
N PHE A 121 -10.40 18.08 -14.25
CA PHE A 121 -10.75 18.71 -12.97
C PHE A 121 -9.99 20.01 -12.75
N ASP A 122 -8.74 20.13 -13.22
CA ASP A 122 -8.00 21.38 -13.19
C ASP A 122 -8.66 22.48 -14.03
N PHE A 123 -9.16 22.10 -15.20
CA PHE A 123 -9.96 23.03 -16.02
C PHE A 123 -11.21 23.50 -15.25
N VAL A 124 -11.98 22.57 -14.67
CA VAL A 124 -13.15 22.92 -13.84
C VAL A 124 -12.79 23.86 -12.72
N LEU A 125 -11.72 23.57 -11.99
CA LEU A 125 -11.28 24.36 -10.83
C LEU A 125 -10.73 25.73 -11.24
N SER A 126 -10.12 25.85 -12.42
CA SER A 126 -9.60 27.13 -12.93
C SER A 126 -10.72 28.11 -13.31
N LEU A 127 -11.84 27.58 -13.80
CA LEU A 127 -13.03 28.35 -14.18
C LEU A 127 -14.14 28.36 -13.11
N GLY A 128 -13.84 27.87 -11.93
CA GLY A 128 -14.85 27.69 -10.89
C GLY A 128 -15.52 28.99 -10.42
N LYS A 129 -14.87 30.13 -10.59
CA LYS A 129 -15.46 31.45 -10.31
C LYS A 129 -16.60 31.81 -11.29
N GLU A 130 -16.48 31.31 -12.53
CA GLU A 130 -17.47 31.55 -13.59
C GLU A 130 -18.72 30.65 -13.43
N LEU A 131 -18.54 29.50 -12.74
CA LEU A 131 -19.65 28.55 -12.55
C LEU A 131 -20.61 28.99 -11.45
N ASP A 132 -20.14 29.73 -10.44
CA ASP A 132 -20.85 30.07 -9.19
C ASP A 132 -21.54 28.85 -8.52
N ASP A 133 -21.03 27.65 -8.77
CA ASP A 133 -21.54 26.37 -8.24
C ASP A 133 -20.52 25.69 -7.31
N ARG A 134 -20.56 26.12 -6.04
CA ARG A 134 -19.66 25.57 -5.00
C ARG A 134 -19.84 24.07 -4.77
N PHE A 135 -21.02 23.52 -5.07
CA PHE A 135 -21.26 22.08 -4.94
C PHE A 135 -20.45 21.28 -5.97
N LEU A 136 -20.51 21.65 -7.25
CA LEU A 136 -19.72 21.00 -8.29
C LEU A 136 -18.23 21.19 -8.06
N LEU A 137 -17.80 22.35 -7.57
CA LEU A 137 -16.40 22.59 -7.19
C LEU A 137 -15.94 21.69 -6.05
N ALA A 138 -16.78 21.45 -5.04
CA ALA A 138 -16.46 20.52 -3.96
C ALA A 138 -16.26 19.08 -4.48
N ILE A 139 -17.12 18.64 -5.41
CA ILE A 139 -16.99 17.33 -6.06
C ILE A 139 -15.72 17.27 -6.93
N ALA A 140 -15.42 18.31 -7.72
CA ALA A 140 -14.21 18.36 -8.54
C ALA A 140 -12.93 18.25 -7.68
N CYS A 141 -12.87 18.99 -6.56
CA CYS A 141 -11.78 18.88 -5.59
C CYS A 141 -11.66 17.46 -5.03
N PHE A 142 -12.78 16.85 -4.63
CA PHE A 142 -12.79 15.49 -4.09
C PHE A 142 -12.33 14.46 -5.13
N TRP A 143 -12.79 14.54 -6.37
CA TRP A 143 -12.39 13.63 -7.44
C TRP A 143 -10.92 13.82 -7.80
N LYS A 144 -10.43 15.06 -7.91
CA LYS A 144 -9.02 15.33 -8.10
C LYS A 144 -8.19 14.72 -6.97
N GLY A 145 -8.60 14.88 -5.71
CA GLY A 145 -7.94 14.24 -4.56
C GLY A 145 -7.90 12.72 -4.68
N ARG A 146 -8.95 12.09 -5.21
CA ARG A 146 -8.97 10.63 -5.48
C ARG A 146 -8.01 10.21 -6.58
N CYS A 147 -7.86 11.01 -7.64
CA CYS A 147 -6.89 10.76 -8.72
C CYS A 147 -5.45 10.87 -8.21
N LEU A 148 -5.13 11.96 -7.50
CA LEU A 148 -3.80 12.19 -6.89
C LEU A 148 -3.45 11.07 -5.90
N ARG A 149 -4.41 10.61 -5.09
CA ARG A 149 -4.23 9.44 -4.23
C ARG A 149 -3.81 8.19 -5.00
N ARG A 150 -4.38 7.95 -6.18
CA ARG A 150 -4.02 6.79 -7.02
C ARG A 150 -2.62 6.92 -7.60
N ARG A 151 -2.18 8.13 -7.89
CA ARG A 151 -0.81 8.43 -8.33
C ARG A 151 0.22 8.38 -7.20
N GLY A 152 -0.23 8.32 -5.93
CA GLY A 152 0.64 8.32 -4.77
C GLY A 152 1.04 9.71 -4.28
N GLU A 153 0.45 10.77 -4.81
CA GLU A 153 0.67 12.17 -4.46
C GLU A 153 -0.20 12.56 -3.26
N TYR A 154 0.13 12.01 -2.10
CA TYR A 154 -0.74 12.05 -0.92
C TYR A 154 -0.87 13.44 -0.31
N ASP A 155 0.18 14.28 -0.38
CA ASP A 155 0.16 15.65 0.16
C ASP A 155 -0.80 16.53 -0.64
N GLU A 156 -0.69 16.52 -1.97
CA GLU A 156 -1.63 17.23 -2.83
C GLU A 156 -3.05 16.69 -2.73
N ALA A 157 -3.21 15.36 -2.68
CA ALA A 157 -4.51 14.72 -2.48
C ALA A 157 -5.20 15.24 -1.21
N LEU A 158 -4.43 15.43 -0.12
CA LEU A 158 -4.95 15.95 1.14
C LEU A 158 -5.41 17.42 1.00
N ILE A 159 -4.62 18.24 0.30
CA ILE A 159 -4.96 19.65 0.04
C ILE A 159 -6.29 19.76 -0.73
N TYR A 160 -6.43 19.02 -1.83
CA TYR A 160 -7.65 19.11 -2.65
C TYR A 160 -8.86 18.49 -1.93
N THR A 161 -8.68 17.36 -1.25
CA THR A 161 -9.77 16.77 -0.45
C THR A 161 -10.23 17.72 0.66
N GLY A 162 -9.29 18.39 1.34
CA GLY A 162 -9.60 19.41 2.35
C GLY A 162 -10.35 20.61 1.77
N LYS A 163 -9.93 21.14 0.60
CA LYS A 163 -10.67 22.20 -0.09
C LYS A 163 -12.11 21.79 -0.41
N GLY A 164 -12.30 20.56 -0.92
CA GLY A 164 -13.64 20.03 -1.19
C GLY A 164 -14.50 19.93 0.05
N ARG A 165 -13.93 19.40 1.16
CA ARG A 165 -14.60 19.35 2.47
C ARG A 165 -15.02 20.74 2.94
N ASP A 166 -14.13 21.73 2.90
CA ASP A 166 -14.39 23.08 3.40
C ASP A 166 -15.49 23.77 2.57
N LEU A 167 -15.52 23.53 1.26
CA LEU A 167 -16.63 23.96 0.41
C LEU A 167 -17.95 23.30 0.81
N ALA A 168 -17.95 21.99 1.06
CA ALA A 168 -19.14 21.25 1.49
C ALA A 168 -19.65 21.75 2.86
N VAL A 169 -18.75 22.01 3.81
CA VAL A 169 -19.08 22.60 5.12
C VAL A 169 -19.67 24.00 4.95
N GLY A 170 -19.07 24.84 4.10
CA GLY A 170 -19.58 26.19 3.80
C GLY A 170 -20.96 26.23 3.16
N LEU A 171 -21.38 25.12 2.54
CA LEU A 171 -22.74 24.91 2.00
C LEU A 171 -23.71 24.27 3.03
N GLY A 172 -23.25 23.93 4.22
CA GLY A 172 -24.05 23.19 5.21
C GLY A 172 -24.19 21.69 4.91
N HIS A 173 -23.46 21.14 3.93
CA HIS A 173 -23.55 19.74 3.49
C HIS A 173 -22.63 18.82 4.34
N LEU A 174 -22.93 18.70 5.63
CA LEU A 174 -22.07 17.99 6.59
C LEU A 174 -21.86 16.50 6.26
N ARG A 175 -22.88 15.80 5.72
CA ARG A 175 -22.78 14.40 5.32
C ARG A 175 -21.85 14.23 4.10
N MET A 176 -21.92 15.13 3.14
CA MET A 176 -20.98 15.18 2.01
C MET A 176 -19.55 15.48 2.48
N ALA A 177 -19.37 16.41 3.41
CA ALA A 177 -18.07 16.69 4.03
C ALA A 177 -17.51 15.45 4.74
N ALA A 178 -18.35 14.67 5.44
CA ALA A 178 -17.95 13.44 6.10
C ALA A 178 -17.44 12.37 5.11
N VAL A 179 -18.02 12.27 3.89
CA VAL A 179 -17.48 11.40 2.83
C VAL A 179 -16.04 11.79 2.47
N MET A 180 -15.76 13.09 2.38
CA MET A 180 -14.42 13.58 2.08
C MET A 180 -13.45 13.31 3.24
N GLN A 181 -13.90 13.42 4.49
CA GLN A 181 -13.14 13.04 5.68
C GLN A 181 -12.73 11.55 5.68
N VAL A 182 -13.53 10.66 5.10
CA VAL A 182 -13.14 9.24 4.95
C VAL A 182 -11.93 9.10 4.03
N LEU A 183 -11.84 9.90 2.97
CA LEU A 183 -10.65 9.93 2.10
C LEU A 183 -9.45 10.56 2.83
N GLU A 184 -9.65 11.67 3.56
CA GLU A 184 -8.61 12.30 4.38
C GLU A 184 -8.04 11.31 5.41
N SER A 185 -8.89 10.54 6.10
CA SER A 185 -8.46 9.51 7.04
C SER A 185 -7.52 8.49 6.37
N TRP A 186 -7.87 8.06 5.16
CA TRP A 186 -7.04 7.12 4.42
C TRP A 186 -5.69 7.73 4.03
N LEU A 187 -5.66 9.01 3.58
CA LEU A 187 -4.45 9.73 3.21
C LEU A 187 -3.53 9.93 4.43
N LEU A 188 -4.07 10.35 5.56
CA LEU A 188 -3.34 10.49 6.83
C LEU A 188 -2.77 9.15 7.31
N PHE A 189 -3.52 8.05 7.12
CA PHE A 189 -3.02 6.71 7.41
C PHE A 189 -1.78 6.35 6.57
N GLN A 190 -1.76 6.71 5.27
CA GLN A 190 -0.60 6.48 4.41
C GLN A 190 0.61 7.32 4.84
N GLN A 191 0.37 8.51 5.38
CA GLN A 191 1.42 9.38 5.93
C GLN A 191 1.89 8.97 7.34
N GLY A 192 1.33 7.91 7.93
CA GLY A 192 1.69 7.47 9.29
C GLY A 192 1.02 8.28 10.43
N LYS A 193 0.13 9.21 10.14
CA LYS A 193 -0.62 10.02 11.13
C LYS A 193 -1.85 9.26 11.66
N TRP A 194 -1.64 8.11 12.27
CA TRP A 194 -2.69 7.13 12.56
C TRP A 194 -3.72 7.60 13.58
N LYS A 195 -3.29 8.29 14.64
CA LYS A 195 -4.21 8.79 15.68
C LYS A 195 -5.22 9.79 15.10
N GLU A 196 -4.74 10.68 14.24
CA GLU A 196 -5.57 11.67 13.55
C GLU A 196 -6.51 11.00 12.55
N ALA A 197 -6.00 10.06 11.75
CA ALA A 197 -6.79 9.28 10.80
C ALA A 197 -7.98 8.57 11.48
N VAL A 198 -7.74 7.91 12.61
CA VAL A 198 -8.82 7.24 13.37
C VAL A 198 -9.83 8.25 13.90
N ARG A 199 -9.37 9.36 14.51
CA ARG A 199 -10.26 10.41 15.04
C ARG A 199 -11.19 10.96 13.97
N ILE A 200 -10.66 11.27 12.77
CA ILE A 200 -11.45 11.81 11.66
C ILE A 200 -12.42 10.74 11.13
N SER A 201 -11.98 9.48 10.99
CA SER A 201 -12.84 8.38 10.54
C SER A 201 -14.01 8.13 11.49
N GLN A 202 -13.78 8.16 12.81
CA GLN A 202 -14.84 8.03 13.83
C GLN A 202 -15.84 9.19 13.78
N ALA A 203 -15.37 10.42 13.56
CA ALA A 203 -16.25 11.57 13.39
C ALA A 203 -17.12 11.43 12.14
N ALA A 204 -16.54 11.00 11.01
CA ALA A 204 -17.27 10.75 9.78
C ALA A 204 -18.30 9.61 9.93
N GLU A 205 -17.93 8.51 10.62
CA GLU A 205 -18.83 7.38 10.88
C GLU A 205 -20.08 7.81 11.68
N LYS A 206 -19.90 8.66 12.70
CA LYS A 206 -21.00 9.18 13.48
C LYS A 206 -21.99 9.99 12.65
N VAL A 207 -21.51 10.76 11.66
CA VAL A 207 -22.34 11.58 10.76
C VAL A 207 -23.05 10.73 9.72
N LEU A 208 -22.39 9.66 9.23
CA LEU A 208 -22.89 8.82 8.14
C LEU A 208 -23.69 7.60 8.62
N GLY A 209 -23.60 7.24 9.89
CA GLY A 209 -24.17 6.00 10.42
C GLY A 209 -25.69 5.83 10.22
N GLU A 210 -26.41 6.94 10.09
CA GLU A 210 -27.87 6.96 9.86
C GLU A 210 -28.23 7.08 8.36
N THR A 211 -27.24 7.04 7.46
CA THR A 211 -27.47 7.14 6.02
C THR A 211 -27.49 5.76 5.36
N ASP A 212 -28.03 5.71 4.14
CA ASP A 212 -27.97 4.53 3.28
C ASP A 212 -26.73 4.50 2.36
N ASP A 213 -25.70 5.31 2.68
CA ASP A 213 -24.42 5.30 1.97
C ASP A 213 -23.55 4.11 2.36
N TYR A 214 -24.05 2.92 2.02
CA TYR A 214 -23.37 1.66 2.35
C TYR A 214 -21.95 1.58 1.80
N VAL A 215 -21.64 2.23 0.66
CA VAL A 215 -20.29 2.23 0.10
C VAL A 215 -19.32 2.98 0.99
N THR A 216 -19.70 4.16 1.48
CA THR A 216 -18.83 4.94 2.37
C THR A 216 -18.72 4.29 3.75
N LEU A 217 -19.81 3.75 4.31
CA LEU A 217 -19.77 2.97 5.55
C LEU A 217 -18.85 1.76 5.42
N GLY A 218 -18.92 1.02 4.31
CA GLY A 218 -18.01 -0.06 4.02
C GLY A 218 -16.55 0.39 3.90
N ASN A 219 -16.28 1.59 3.35
CA ASN A 219 -14.93 2.16 3.29
C ASN A 219 -14.38 2.45 4.70
N ILE A 220 -15.20 2.93 5.62
CA ILE A 220 -14.84 3.17 7.03
C ILE A 220 -14.47 1.84 7.71
N GLN A 221 -15.31 0.81 7.58
CA GLN A 221 -15.01 -0.51 8.15
C GLN A 221 -13.76 -1.13 7.55
N SER A 222 -13.58 -1.01 6.23
CA SER A 222 -12.35 -1.45 5.54
C SER A 222 -11.10 -0.68 6.01
N PHE A 223 -11.23 0.59 6.38
CA PHE A 223 -10.16 1.38 6.99
C PHE A 223 -9.78 0.82 8.37
N TYR A 224 -10.76 0.56 9.26
CA TYR A 224 -10.48 -0.04 10.57
C TYR A 224 -9.87 -1.44 10.46
N GLY A 225 -10.31 -2.24 9.48
CA GLY A 225 -9.71 -3.54 9.20
C GLY A 225 -8.23 -3.43 8.84
N ARG A 226 -7.85 -2.44 8.02
CA ARG A 226 -6.44 -2.18 7.68
C ARG A 226 -5.62 -1.69 8.87
N MET A 227 -6.21 -0.87 9.74
CA MET A 227 -5.59 -0.44 10.99
C MET A 227 -5.32 -1.64 11.91
N ALA A 228 -6.34 -2.45 12.18
CA ALA A 228 -6.22 -3.63 13.02
C ALA A 228 -5.20 -4.64 12.46
N ARG A 229 -5.18 -4.86 11.14
CA ARG A 229 -4.19 -5.71 10.48
C ARG A 229 -2.76 -5.17 10.67
N ARG A 230 -2.55 -3.86 10.55
CA ARG A 230 -1.25 -3.22 10.77
C ARG A 230 -0.75 -3.38 12.20
N GLU A 231 -1.65 -3.35 13.17
CA GLU A 231 -1.36 -3.58 14.59
C GLU A 231 -1.18 -5.06 14.93
N GLY A 232 -1.29 -5.96 13.96
CA GLY A 232 -1.18 -7.40 14.15
C GLY A 232 -2.42 -8.04 14.80
N ARG A 233 -3.52 -7.28 14.97
CA ARG A 233 -4.81 -7.75 15.50
C ARG A 233 -5.65 -8.36 14.37
N PHE A 234 -5.18 -9.49 13.83
CA PHE A 234 -5.71 -10.05 12.58
C PHE A 234 -7.16 -10.54 12.69
N ASP A 235 -7.55 -11.14 13.81
CA ASP A 235 -8.94 -11.59 14.03
C ASP A 235 -9.90 -10.40 13.99
N LYS A 236 -9.52 -9.30 14.66
CA LYS A 236 -10.30 -8.05 14.63
C LYS A 236 -10.33 -7.42 13.25
N ALA A 237 -9.24 -7.54 12.48
CA ALA A 237 -9.20 -7.08 11.10
C ALA A 237 -10.20 -7.85 10.21
N ILE A 238 -10.33 -9.16 10.42
CA ILE A 238 -11.30 -10.01 9.70
C ILE A 238 -12.72 -9.55 10.00
N GLU A 239 -13.09 -9.34 11.27
CA GLU A 239 -14.41 -8.84 11.66
C GLU A 239 -14.76 -7.52 10.95
N PHE A 240 -13.82 -6.58 10.90
CA PHE A 240 -14.03 -5.31 10.20
C PHE A 240 -14.17 -5.49 8.69
N PHE A 241 -13.41 -6.39 8.07
CA PHE A 241 -13.54 -6.65 6.63
C PHE A 241 -14.85 -7.37 6.31
N GLU A 242 -15.34 -8.28 7.16
CA GLU A 242 -16.66 -8.90 7.04
C GLU A 242 -17.78 -7.86 7.12
N SER A 243 -17.69 -6.93 8.08
CA SER A 243 -18.61 -5.80 8.17
C SER A 243 -18.59 -4.93 6.91
N ALA A 244 -17.39 -4.63 6.38
CA ALA A 244 -17.24 -3.88 5.13
C ALA A 244 -17.88 -4.61 3.94
N ILE A 245 -17.65 -5.91 3.81
CA ILE A 245 -18.26 -6.78 2.79
C ILE A 245 -19.78 -6.74 2.89
N GLY A 246 -20.34 -6.84 4.12
CA GLY A 246 -21.76 -6.73 4.36
C GLY A 246 -22.35 -5.40 3.89
N HIS A 247 -21.66 -4.28 4.16
CA HIS A 247 -22.08 -2.97 3.67
C HIS A 247 -22.04 -2.87 2.13
N TYR A 248 -20.95 -3.27 1.49
CA TYR A 248 -20.85 -3.21 0.03
C TYR A 248 -21.90 -4.12 -0.64
N GLY A 249 -22.13 -5.32 -0.08
CA GLY A 249 -23.09 -6.29 -0.61
C GLY A 249 -24.53 -5.79 -0.59
N LYS A 250 -24.91 -4.93 0.37
CA LYS A 250 -26.22 -4.27 0.40
C LYS A 250 -26.41 -3.36 -0.81
N ARG A 251 -25.34 -2.75 -1.33
CA ARG A 251 -25.39 -1.88 -2.48
C ARG A 251 -25.28 -2.64 -3.79
N ASP A 252 -24.26 -3.48 -3.92
CA ASP A 252 -23.98 -4.30 -5.10
C ASP A 252 -23.12 -5.51 -4.67
N PRO A 253 -23.61 -6.74 -4.82
CA PRO A 253 -22.83 -7.95 -4.52
C PRO A 253 -21.52 -8.07 -5.35
N ARG A 254 -21.40 -7.30 -6.42
CA ARG A 254 -20.22 -7.26 -7.31
C ARG A 254 -19.44 -5.95 -7.19
N HIS A 255 -19.62 -5.23 -6.08
CA HIS A 255 -18.94 -3.95 -5.89
C HIS A 255 -17.42 -4.13 -5.78
N PRO A 256 -16.57 -3.33 -6.50
CA PRO A 256 -15.11 -3.50 -6.48
C PRO A 256 -14.47 -3.36 -5.09
N ASN A 257 -15.06 -2.55 -4.22
CA ASN A 257 -14.57 -2.41 -2.84
C ASN A 257 -14.83 -3.66 -2.00
N LEU A 258 -15.86 -4.48 -2.34
CA LEU A 258 -16.07 -5.80 -1.75
C LEU A 258 -14.89 -6.71 -2.09
N ALA A 259 -14.51 -6.80 -3.35
CA ALA A 259 -13.34 -7.56 -3.79
C ALA A 259 -12.06 -7.10 -3.10
N ARG A 260 -11.88 -5.80 -2.90
CA ARG A 260 -10.75 -5.25 -2.15
C ARG A 260 -10.76 -5.68 -0.68
N SER A 261 -11.93 -5.77 -0.05
CA SER A 261 -12.03 -6.25 1.34
C SER A 261 -11.76 -7.73 1.46
N LEU A 262 -12.20 -8.56 0.49
CA LEU A 262 -11.81 -9.96 0.38
C LEU A 262 -10.30 -10.14 0.27
N ALA A 263 -9.64 -9.36 -0.62
CA ALA A 263 -8.19 -9.39 -0.75
C ALA A 263 -7.44 -8.95 0.52
N ASN A 264 -7.97 -7.98 1.26
CA ASN A 264 -7.42 -7.59 2.57
C ASN A 264 -7.65 -8.64 3.65
N MET A 265 -8.77 -9.36 3.62
CA MET A 265 -9.07 -10.47 4.53
C MET A 265 -8.12 -11.65 4.28
N ALA A 266 -7.81 -11.94 3.03
CA ALA A 266 -6.76 -12.92 2.67
C ALA A 266 -5.41 -12.57 3.30
N LEU A 267 -5.02 -11.28 3.27
CA LEU A 267 -3.79 -10.83 3.93
C LEU A 267 -3.86 -10.91 5.46
N ALA A 268 -5.03 -10.71 6.08
CA ALA A 268 -5.18 -10.91 7.52
C ALA A 268 -5.02 -12.39 7.89
N LYS A 269 -5.62 -13.31 7.12
CA LYS A 269 -5.43 -14.77 7.28
C LYS A 269 -3.98 -15.18 7.06
N ARG A 270 -3.30 -14.62 6.06
CA ARG A 270 -1.85 -14.79 5.88
C ARG A 270 -1.07 -14.34 7.12
N GLY A 271 -1.45 -13.21 7.72
CA GLY A 271 -0.83 -12.72 8.97
C GLY A 271 -0.94 -13.72 10.13
N ILE A 272 -2.12 -14.31 10.32
CA ILE A 272 -2.34 -15.39 11.32
C ILE A 272 -1.48 -16.60 10.98
N ALA A 273 -1.43 -17.00 9.70
CA ALA A 273 -0.62 -18.12 9.23
C ALA A 273 0.87 -17.92 9.52
N LEU A 274 1.41 -16.73 9.27
CA LEU A 274 2.81 -16.38 9.59
C LEU A 274 3.10 -16.38 11.09
N GLN A 275 2.16 -15.91 11.93
CA GLN A 275 2.31 -15.99 13.38
C GLN A 275 2.32 -17.45 13.86
N LEU A 276 1.46 -18.29 13.29
CA LEU A 276 1.39 -19.70 13.60
C LEU A 276 2.66 -20.43 13.15
N GLN A 277 3.18 -20.17 11.96
CA GLN A 277 4.45 -20.70 11.46
C GLN A 277 5.61 -20.36 12.40
N LYS A 278 5.73 -19.09 12.81
CA LYS A 278 6.74 -18.65 13.78
C LYS A 278 6.64 -19.36 15.13
N ARG A 279 5.45 -19.79 15.56
CA ARG A 279 5.27 -20.61 16.79
C ARG A 279 5.78 -22.03 16.56
N ILE A 280 5.36 -22.67 15.46
CA ILE A 280 5.81 -24.01 15.07
C ILE A 280 7.34 -24.08 15.03
N ASP A 281 7.99 -23.12 14.37
CA ASP A 281 9.44 -23.08 14.23
C ASP A 281 10.16 -22.89 15.57
N ARG A 282 9.62 -22.04 16.44
CA ARG A 282 10.15 -21.83 17.80
C ARG A 282 10.04 -23.09 18.66
N ASP A 283 8.92 -23.77 18.58
CA ASP A 283 8.69 -25.01 19.35
C ASP A 283 9.59 -26.15 18.83
N ALA A 284 9.78 -26.26 17.52
CA ALA A 284 10.73 -27.18 16.93
C ALA A 284 12.19 -26.91 17.38
N GLN A 285 12.60 -25.63 17.44
CA GLN A 285 13.93 -25.25 17.91
C GLN A 285 14.13 -25.55 19.41
N ARG A 286 13.13 -25.31 20.24
CA ARG A 286 13.15 -25.65 21.67
C ARG A 286 13.33 -27.16 21.89
N HIS A 287 12.55 -27.95 21.13
CA HIS A 287 12.66 -29.41 21.18
C HIS A 287 14.06 -29.93 20.81
N ARG A 288 14.63 -29.39 19.71
CA ARG A 288 16.01 -29.75 19.30
C ARG A 288 17.04 -29.45 20.41
N LYS A 289 16.93 -28.30 21.08
CA LYS A 289 17.82 -27.92 22.18
C LYS A 289 17.63 -28.81 23.41
N THR A 290 16.39 -29.15 23.78
CA THR A 290 16.11 -30.02 24.93
C THR A 290 16.51 -31.48 24.67
N SER A 291 16.32 -31.99 23.45
CA SER A 291 16.75 -33.33 23.04
C SER A 291 18.27 -33.44 23.06
N ALA A 292 18.99 -32.43 22.57
CA ALA A 292 20.46 -32.40 22.61
C ALA A 292 21.00 -32.34 24.04
N SER A 293 20.31 -31.68 25.00
CA SER A 293 20.72 -31.62 26.41
C SER A 293 20.31 -32.85 27.23
N ARG A 294 19.34 -33.66 26.72
CA ARG A 294 18.83 -34.86 27.41
C ARG A 294 19.47 -36.17 26.94
N GLN A 295 20.33 -36.19 25.91
CA GLN A 295 21.05 -37.39 25.46
C GLN A 295 21.96 -38.01 26.55
N GLY A 296 22.02 -37.42 27.76
CA GLY A 296 22.71 -37.97 28.94
C GLY A 296 21.80 -38.47 30.06
N LYS A 297 20.45 -38.38 29.97
CA LYS A 297 19.54 -38.86 31.02
C LYS A 297 18.38 -39.68 30.41
N ALA A 298 18.46 -41.00 30.56
CA ALA A 298 17.38 -41.92 30.22
C ALA A 298 16.15 -41.61 31.09
N GLY A 299 14.99 -41.27 30.51
CA GLY A 299 13.74 -41.12 31.24
C GLY A 299 12.75 -40.05 30.78
N ALA A 300 12.75 -39.65 29.50
CA ALA A 300 11.67 -38.82 28.97
C ALA A 300 10.51 -39.71 28.52
N THR A 301 9.35 -39.56 29.16
CA THR A 301 8.14 -40.37 28.89
C THR A 301 7.62 -40.18 27.46
N GLU A 302 7.36 -41.30 26.77
CA GLU A 302 6.75 -41.37 25.42
C GLU A 302 5.46 -40.54 25.28
N VAL A 303 4.77 -40.25 26.39
CA VAL A 303 3.50 -39.47 26.44
C VAL A 303 3.73 -38.00 26.11
N ASP A 304 4.85 -37.38 26.51
CA ASP A 304 5.15 -35.97 26.22
C ASP A 304 5.49 -35.76 24.74
N SER A 305 6.16 -36.74 24.10
CA SER A 305 6.46 -36.66 22.66
C SER A 305 5.20 -36.81 21.79
N ARG A 306 4.28 -37.74 22.13
CA ARG A 306 3.03 -37.94 21.40
C ARG A 306 2.10 -36.72 21.48
N ASN A 307 1.96 -36.09 22.65
CA ASN A 307 1.15 -34.89 22.83
C ASN A 307 1.74 -33.68 22.06
N HIS A 308 3.06 -33.58 21.96
CA HIS A 308 3.71 -32.55 21.19
C HIS A 308 3.54 -32.74 19.69
N ASP A 309 3.67 -33.95 19.19
CA ASP A 309 3.50 -34.29 17.78
C ASP A 309 2.05 -34.04 17.31
N SER A 310 1.06 -34.40 18.14
CA SER A 310 -0.35 -34.11 17.86
C SER A 310 -0.62 -32.60 17.75
N ARG A 311 -0.18 -31.79 18.73
CA ARG A 311 -0.34 -30.33 18.71
C ARG A 311 0.34 -29.68 17.51
N ASN A 312 1.49 -30.19 17.11
CA ASN A 312 2.23 -29.70 15.96
C ASN A 312 1.51 -30.06 14.64
N GLN A 313 0.90 -31.23 14.57
CA GLN A 313 0.10 -31.66 13.43
C GLN A 313 -1.17 -30.82 13.28
N ASP A 314 -1.88 -30.50 14.37
CA ASP A 314 -3.06 -29.63 14.35
C ASP A 314 -2.70 -28.20 13.92
N SER A 315 -1.57 -27.68 14.42
CA SER A 315 -1.06 -26.38 14.01
C SER A 315 -0.74 -26.32 12.53
N ARG A 316 -0.11 -27.37 11.97
CA ARG A 316 0.18 -27.50 10.53
C ARG A 316 -1.10 -27.61 9.69
N ARG A 317 -2.11 -28.36 10.15
CA ARG A 317 -3.44 -28.43 9.50
C ARG A 317 -4.11 -27.06 9.46
N ARG A 318 -4.09 -26.35 10.59
CA ARG A 318 -4.66 -25.00 10.67
C ARG A 318 -3.91 -24.02 9.75
N LEU A 319 -2.59 -24.10 9.66
CA LEU A 319 -1.77 -23.31 8.76
C LEU A 319 -2.18 -23.53 7.28
N ALA A 320 -2.30 -24.79 6.87
CA ALA A 320 -2.73 -25.14 5.51
C ALA A 320 -4.16 -24.65 5.22
N GLN A 321 -5.06 -24.75 6.21
CA GLN A 321 -6.43 -24.25 6.11
C GLN A 321 -6.45 -22.72 5.90
N LEU A 322 -5.71 -21.96 6.70
CA LEU A 322 -5.64 -20.48 6.59
C LEU A 322 -5.14 -20.02 5.22
N ARG A 323 -4.11 -20.72 4.67
CA ARG A 323 -3.60 -20.44 3.32
C ARG A 323 -4.66 -20.72 2.25
N ARG A 324 -5.36 -21.85 2.34
CA ARG A 324 -6.44 -22.20 1.41
C ARG A 324 -7.58 -21.19 1.48
N GLU A 325 -8.10 -20.87 2.66
CA GLU A 325 -9.13 -19.86 2.84
C GLU A 325 -8.71 -18.48 2.31
N GLY A 326 -7.43 -18.13 2.46
CA GLY A 326 -6.87 -16.90 1.88
C GLY A 326 -6.94 -16.90 0.35
N LEU A 327 -6.55 -17.99 -0.30
CA LEU A 327 -6.63 -18.15 -1.76
C LEU A 327 -8.08 -18.16 -2.26
N GLU A 328 -9.01 -18.80 -1.55
CA GLU A 328 -10.45 -18.78 -1.87
C GLU A 328 -11.02 -17.34 -1.86
N HIS A 329 -10.64 -16.53 -0.89
CA HIS A 329 -11.03 -15.12 -0.87
C HIS A 329 -10.42 -14.31 -2.02
N LEU A 330 -9.19 -14.61 -2.42
CA LEU A 330 -8.56 -13.96 -3.57
C LEU A 330 -9.21 -14.37 -4.89
N GLU A 331 -9.60 -15.62 -5.02
CA GLU A 331 -10.32 -16.09 -6.21
C GLU A 331 -11.71 -15.44 -6.33
N ALA A 332 -12.43 -15.32 -5.22
CA ALA A 332 -13.69 -14.56 -5.19
C ALA A 332 -13.50 -13.08 -5.56
N ALA A 333 -12.40 -12.45 -5.09
CA ALA A 333 -12.05 -11.08 -5.47
C ALA A 333 -11.69 -10.97 -6.96
N ARG A 334 -10.93 -11.93 -7.50
CA ARG A 334 -10.56 -12.03 -8.91
C ARG A 334 -11.81 -12.10 -9.80
N ALA A 335 -12.77 -12.95 -9.48
CA ALA A 335 -14.01 -13.10 -10.21
C ALA A 335 -14.83 -11.80 -10.31
N ILE A 336 -14.81 -10.97 -9.27
CA ILE A 336 -15.48 -9.65 -9.30
C ILE A 336 -14.73 -8.68 -10.21
N TYR A 337 -13.40 -8.63 -10.13
CA TYR A 337 -12.60 -7.70 -10.93
C TYR A 337 -12.58 -8.08 -12.42
N GLN A 338 -12.59 -9.38 -12.77
CA GLN A 338 -12.62 -9.84 -14.16
C GLN A 338 -13.89 -9.43 -14.92
N GLN A 339 -14.99 -9.12 -14.24
CA GLN A 339 -16.18 -8.56 -14.86
C GLN A 339 -16.00 -7.11 -15.33
N ARG A 340 -14.89 -6.47 -14.97
CA ARG A 340 -14.54 -5.10 -15.35
C ARG A 340 -13.20 -5.13 -16.08
N PRO A 341 -13.18 -4.91 -17.39
CA PRO A 341 -11.96 -4.98 -18.17
C PRO A 341 -10.85 -4.13 -17.54
N ASN A 342 -9.68 -4.74 -17.37
CA ASN A 342 -8.47 -4.05 -16.92
C ASN A 342 -8.57 -3.33 -15.55
N HIS A 343 -9.35 -3.81 -14.61
CA HIS A 343 -9.45 -3.20 -13.29
C HIS A 343 -8.12 -3.36 -12.50
N HIS A 344 -7.52 -2.24 -12.05
CA HIS A 344 -6.25 -2.22 -11.28
C HIS A 344 -6.21 -3.15 -10.05
N GLY A 345 -7.37 -3.50 -9.49
CA GLY A 345 -7.50 -4.42 -8.36
C GLY A 345 -6.99 -5.83 -8.66
N LEU A 346 -6.97 -6.27 -9.93
CA LEU A 346 -6.43 -7.57 -10.35
C LEU A 346 -4.96 -7.71 -9.98
N GLY A 347 -4.13 -6.70 -10.24
CA GLY A 347 -2.71 -6.74 -9.87
C GLY A 347 -2.49 -6.90 -8.36
N THR A 348 -3.35 -6.29 -7.53
CA THR A 348 -3.30 -6.49 -6.07
C THR A 348 -3.70 -7.91 -5.68
N VAL A 349 -4.68 -8.53 -6.35
CA VAL A 349 -5.08 -9.93 -6.09
C VAL A 349 -3.95 -10.87 -6.45
N TYR A 350 -3.35 -10.75 -7.63
CA TYR A 350 -2.20 -11.53 -8.06
C TYR A 350 -1.03 -11.42 -7.09
N MET A 351 -0.67 -10.20 -6.70
CA MET A 351 0.39 -9.96 -5.72
C MET A 351 0.12 -10.66 -4.37
N ASN A 352 -1.13 -10.61 -3.89
CA ASN A 352 -1.48 -11.25 -2.61
C ASN A 352 -1.48 -12.78 -2.71
N ALA A 353 -1.87 -13.34 -3.86
CA ALA A 353 -1.77 -14.78 -4.13
C ALA A 353 -0.31 -15.22 -4.16
N ALA A 354 0.55 -14.46 -4.85
CA ALA A 354 1.98 -14.72 -4.88
C ALA A 354 2.62 -14.75 -3.49
N TYR A 355 2.22 -13.83 -2.59
CA TYR A 355 2.68 -13.89 -1.20
C TYR A 355 2.27 -15.17 -0.47
N ILE A 356 1.03 -15.65 -0.65
CA ILE A 356 0.55 -16.89 -0.01
C ILE A 356 1.27 -18.10 -0.56
N HIS A 357 1.50 -18.15 -1.88
CA HIS A 357 2.27 -19.21 -2.54
C HIS A 357 3.73 -19.22 -2.08
N LEU A 358 4.37 -18.04 -2.01
CA LEU A 358 5.74 -17.88 -1.49
C LEU A 358 5.86 -18.40 -0.05
N ASP A 359 4.93 -18.03 0.84
CA ASP A 359 4.90 -18.51 2.23
C ASP A 359 4.63 -20.04 2.31
N GLY A 360 4.07 -20.62 1.26
CA GLY A 360 3.82 -22.04 1.11
C GLY A 360 4.99 -22.83 0.54
N GLY A 361 6.01 -22.14 -0.01
CA GLY A 361 7.13 -22.75 -0.74
C GLY A 361 6.79 -23.14 -2.19
N ASP A 362 5.63 -22.72 -2.70
CA ASP A 362 5.23 -22.91 -4.11
C ASP A 362 5.79 -21.75 -4.95
N PHE A 363 7.09 -21.79 -5.22
CA PHE A 363 7.80 -20.69 -5.88
C PHE A 363 7.38 -20.50 -7.33
N GLN A 364 6.97 -21.58 -8.02
CA GLN A 364 6.52 -21.49 -9.39
C GLN A 364 5.23 -20.65 -9.49
N ARG A 365 4.21 -21.00 -8.73
CA ARG A 365 2.96 -20.20 -8.70
C ARG A 365 3.18 -18.80 -8.17
N ALA A 366 4.07 -18.64 -7.19
CA ALA A 366 4.42 -17.31 -6.69
C ALA A 366 5.02 -16.42 -7.79
N GLU A 367 5.89 -16.97 -8.65
CA GLU A 367 6.50 -16.25 -9.79
C GLU A 367 5.46 -15.89 -10.85
N GLU A 368 4.60 -16.83 -11.24
CA GLU A 368 3.53 -16.63 -12.23
C GLU A 368 2.57 -15.50 -11.78
N GLU A 369 2.11 -15.56 -10.55
CA GLU A 369 1.21 -14.55 -9.98
C GLU A 369 1.92 -13.18 -9.81
N ALA A 370 3.20 -13.15 -9.43
CA ALA A 370 3.98 -11.90 -9.30
C ALA A 370 4.24 -11.26 -10.68
N ALA A 371 4.47 -12.04 -11.72
CA ALA A 371 4.60 -11.57 -13.10
C ALA A 371 3.29 -10.95 -13.59
N SER A 372 2.16 -11.66 -13.41
CA SER A 372 0.83 -11.14 -13.75
C SER A 372 0.50 -9.84 -12.99
N ALA A 373 0.93 -9.73 -11.73
CA ALA A 373 0.75 -8.49 -10.96
C ALA A 373 1.53 -7.32 -11.58
N TYR A 374 2.76 -7.56 -12.04
CA TYR A 374 3.59 -6.55 -12.69
C TYR A 374 3.01 -6.12 -14.04
N GLU A 375 2.59 -7.08 -14.88
CA GLU A 375 1.99 -6.80 -16.19
C GLU A 375 0.74 -5.89 -16.09
N VAL A 376 -0.16 -6.19 -15.14
CA VAL A 376 -1.33 -5.34 -14.89
C VAL A 376 -0.91 -3.95 -14.41
N ALA A 377 0.11 -3.85 -13.57
CA ALA A 377 0.61 -2.58 -13.06
C ALA A 377 1.27 -1.75 -14.17
N GLU A 378 2.05 -2.36 -15.04
CA GLU A 378 2.73 -1.72 -16.15
C GLU A 378 1.74 -1.17 -17.18
N GLN A 379 0.73 -1.99 -17.58
CA GLN A 379 -0.35 -1.53 -18.48
C GLN A 379 -1.09 -0.31 -17.95
N LYS A 380 -1.16 -0.15 -16.63
CA LYS A 380 -1.86 0.95 -15.96
C LYS A 380 -0.95 2.08 -15.48
N GLN A 381 0.35 1.97 -15.72
CA GLN A 381 1.36 2.90 -15.19
C GLN A 381 1.22 3.13 -13.66
N ASP A 382 0.79 2.08 -12.93
CA ASP A 382 0.70 2.10 -11.47
C ASP A 382 2.08 1.82 -10.87
N TYR A 383 2.91 2.85 -10.78
CA TYR A 383 4.28 2.77 -10.25
C TYR A 383 4.33 2.16 -8.84
N ILE A 384 3.33 2.42 -7.99
CA ILE A 384 3.29 1.85 -6.64
C ILE A 384 3.16 0.33 -6.69
N LEU A 385 2.27 -0.16 -7.54
CA LEU A 385 2.07 -1.61 -7.71
C LEU A 385 3.26 -2.25 -8.44
N MET A 386 3.84 -1.58 -9.46
CA MET A 386 5.06 -2.04 -10.14
C MET A 386 6.21 -2.25 -9.15
N VAL A 387 6.49 -1.27 -8.29
CA VAL A 387 7.52 -1.39 -7.25
C VAL A 387 7.26 -2.57 -6.32
N ARG A 388 6.02 -2.72 -5.85
CA ARG A 388 5.63 -3.83 -4.96
C ARG A 388 5.80 -5.20 -5.63
N ALA A 389 5.44 -5.31 -6.90
CA ALA A 389 5.61 -6.53 -7.67
C ALA A 389 7.09 -6.88 -7.86
N ARG A 390 7.95 -5.89 -8.19
CA ARG A 390 9.41 -6.10 -8.29
C ARG A 390 10.04 -6.50 -6.95
N ILE A 391 9.63 -5.88 -5.85
CA ILE A 391 10.06 -6.30 -4.50
C ILE A 391 9.67 -7.77 -4.25
N LEU A 392 8.45 -8.16 -4.61
CA LEU A 392 7.98 -9.54 -4.43
C LEU A 392 8.75 -10.53 -5.32
N GLN A 393 9.02 -10.19 -6.57
CA GLN A 393 9.88 -10.99 -7.46
C GLN A 393 11.30 -11.13 -6.88
N CYS A 394 11.87 -10.05 -6.36
CA CYS A 394 13.14 -10.09 -5.63
C CYS A 394 13.07 -11.05 -4.42
N MET A 395 11.97 -11.04 -3.66
CA MET A 395 11.76 -11.96 -2.53
C MET A 395 11.71 -13.42 -2.97
N ILE A 396 10.99 -13.72 -4.05
CA ILE A 396 10.84 -15.07 -4.60
C ILE A 396 12.19 -15.59 -5.05
N GLU A 397 12.94 -14.80 -5.81
CA GLU A 397 14.26 -15.17 -6.30
C GLU A 397 15.26 -15.39 -5.14
N ASN A 398 15.23 -14.55 -4.10
CA ASN A 398 16.05 -14.80 -2.90
C ASN A 398 15.67 -16.09 -2.18
N ALA A 399 14.38 -16.45 -2.14
CA ALA A 399 13.96 -17.72 -1.53
C ALA A 399 14.45 -18.92 -2.33
N LYS A 400 14.42 -18.85 -3.67
CA LYS A 400 14.99 -19.88 -4.56
C LYS A 400 16.50 -20.03 -4.38
N VAL A 401 17.24 -18.90 -4.24
CA VAL A 401 18.69 -18.93 -3.95
C VAL A 401 18.99 -19.76 -2.70
N GLU A 402 18.24 -19.50 -1.61
CA GLU A 402 18.49 -20.23 -0.34
C GLU A 402 18.08 -21.72 -0.45
N GLU A 403 17.05 -22.05 -1.22
CA GLU A 403 16.65 -23.45 -1.47
C GLU A 403 17.67 -24.18 -2.30
N GLU A 404 18.17 -23.60 -3.41
CA GLU A 404 19.15 -24.22 -4.29
C GLU A 404 20.49 -24.45 -3.59
N ILE A 405 20.98 -23.50 -2.79
CA ILE A 405 22.17 -23.69 -1.96
C ILE A 405 21.97 -24.87 -1.00
N GLY A 406 20.79 -24.98 -0.37
CA GLY A 406 20.43 -26.10 0.48
C GLY A 406 20.37 -27.43 -0.26
N GLY A 407 19.99 -27.41 -1.56
CA GLY A 407 19.92 -28.56 -2.44
C GLY A 407 21.21 -28.90 -3.20
N GLY A 408 22.25 -28.05 -3.11
CA GLY A 408 23.53 -28.24 -3.80
C GLY A 408 23.54 -27.83 -5.28
N ALA A 409 22.52 -27.07 -5.73
CA ALA A 409 22.45 -26.49 -7.06
C ALA A 409 23.19 -25.15 -7.16
N ASP A 410 23.46 -24.67 -8.41
CA ASP A 410 24.04 -23.32 -8.63
C ASP A 410 22.96 -22.23 -8.58
N PRO A 411 22.95 -21.38 -7.55
CA PRO A 411 21.96 -20.32 -7.37
C PRO A 411 22.25 -19.06 -8.19
N GLY A 412 23.29 -19.04 -9.01
CA GLY A 412 23.83 -17.82 -9.63
C GLY A 412 22.82 -17.08 -10.52
N SER A 413 21.95 -17.80 -11.23
CA SER A 413 20.91 -17.19 -12.09
C SER A 413 19.85 -16.48 -11.25
N HIS A 414 19.36 -17.14 -10.21
CA HIS A 414 18.36 -16.59 -9.29
C HIS A 414 18.91 -15.41 -8.48
N ALA A 415 20.17 -15.50 -8.04
CA ALA A 415 20.83 -14.40 -7.33
C ALA A 415 20.92 -13.13 -8.19
N ARG A 416 21.31 -13.26 -9.46
CA ARG A 416 21.35 -12.13 -10.40
C ARG A 416 19.96 -11.53 -10.61
N ARG A 417 18.95 -12.35 -10.89
CA ARG A 417 17.56 -11.86 -11.06
C ARG A 417 17.05 -11.16 -9.80
N ALA A 418 17.34 -11.69 -8.60
CA ALA A 418 16.98 -11.03 -7.35
C ALA A 418 17.60 -9.63 -7.24
N PHE A 419 18.85 -9.49 -7.64
CA PHE A 419 19.56 -8.21 -7.62
C PHE A 419 18.97 -7.21 -8.63
N GLU A 420 18.68 -7.66 -9.85
CA GLU A 420 18.06 -6.86 -10.92
C GLU A 420 16.68 -6.36 -10.52
N PHE A 421 15.80 -7.25 -10.02
CA PHE A 421 14.47 -6.85 -9.53
C PHE A 421 14.54 -5.88 -8.35
N GLY A 422 15.51 -6.06 -7.45
CA GLY A 422 15.73 -5.11 -6.35
C GLY A 422 16.16 -3.73 -6.84
N GLN A 423 17.04 -3.68 -7.86
CA GLN A 423 17.47 -2.42 -8.46
C GLN A 423 16.33 -1.73 -9.23
N GLU A 424 15.58 -2.48 -10.04
CA GLU A 424 14.40 -1.95 -10.74
C GLU A 424 13.34 -1.41 -9.76
N ALA A 425 13.13 -2.11 -8.63
CA ALA A 425 12.22 -1.63 -7.59
C ALA A 425 12.67 -0.28 -7.01
N ILE A 426 13.97 -0.08 -6.80
CA ILE A 426 14.53 1.20 -6.32
C ILE A 426 14.30 2.30 -7.35
N ASP A 427 14.60 2.03 -8.63
CA ASP A 427 14.51 3.02 -9.69
C ASP A 427 13.04 3.43 -9.93
N LEU A 428 12.12 2.48 -9.97
CA LEU A 428 10.67 2.75 -10.04
C LEU A 428 10.18 3.53 -8.80
N ALA A 429 10.67 3.19 -7.59
CA ALA A 429 10.23 3.86 -6.38
C ALA A 429 10.63 5.33 -6.31
N LYS A 430 11.74 5.71 -6.95
CA LYS A 430 12.20 7.12 -7.07
C LYS A 430 11.23 8.00 -7.86
N HIS A 431 10.43 7.41 -8.76
CA HIS A 431 9.37 8.13 -9.47
C HIS A 431 8.12 8.38 -8.62
N THR A 432 8.08 7.83 -7.41
CA THR A 432 6.97 8.02 -6.48
C THR A 432 7.39 8.89 -5.29
N GLN A 433 6.45 9.61 -4.68
CA GLN A 433 6.69 10.33 -3.42
C GLN A 433 6.51 9.42 -2.19
N HIS A 434 6.53 8.10 -2.40
CA HIS A 434 6.25 7.12 -1.36
C HIS A 434 7.52 6.65 -0.64
N HIS A 435 8.02 7.44 0.31
CA HIS A 435 9.28 7.18 1.03
C HIS A 435 9.37 5.77 1.67
N LEU A 436 8.26 5.27 2.24
CA LEU A 436 8.25 3.92 2.82
C LEU A 436 8.39 2.81 1.77
N LEU A 437 7.92 3.04 0.55
CA LEU A 437 8.06 2.09 -0.55
C LEU A 437 9.52 2.04 -1.03
N LEU A 438 10.15 3.22 -1.15
CA LEU A 438 11.57 3.34 -1.46
C LEU A 438 12.44 2.68 -0.38
N ALA A 439 12.11 2.90 0.90
CA ALA A 439 12.80 2.24 2.00
C ALA A 439 12.69 0.71 1.92
N ASN A 440 11.52 0.19 1.54
CA ASN A 440 11.32 -1.26 1.39
C ASN A 440 12.11 -1.83 0.19
N ALA A 441 12.23 -1.09 -0.91
CA ALA A 441 13.07 -1.48 -2.04
C ALA A 441 14.55 -1.56 -1.64
N TYR A 442 15.08 -0.56 -0.94
CA TYR A 442 16.45 -0.62 -0.39
C TYR A 442 16.64 -1.74 0.62
N LEU A 443 15.65 -2.00 1.47
CA LEU A 443 15.68 -3.10 2.43
C LEU A 443 15.86 -4.44 1.71
N TRP A 444 15.08 -4.73 0.67
CA TRP A 444 15.16 -5.98 -0.07
C TRP A 444 16.43 -6.07 -0.90
N GLN A 445 16.94 -4.97 -1.45
CA GLN A 445 18.25 -4.93 -2.08
C GLN A 445 19.36 -5.29 -1.08
N GLY A 446 19.31 -4.75 0.14
CA GLY A 446 20.25 -5.10 1.20
C GLY A 446 20.15 -6.56 1.66
N LEU A 447 18.93 -7.12 1.72
CA LEU A 447 18.71 -8.54 2.01
C LEU A 447 19.28 -9.44 0.91
N THR A 448 19.14 -9.05 -0.36
CA THR A 448 19.75 -9.74 -1.51
C THR A 448 21.28 -9.74 -1.42
N GLN A 449 21.87 -8.60 -1.13
CA GLN A 449 23.33 -8.50 -0.93
C GLN A 449 23.83 -9.33 0.27
N CYS A 450 22.96 -9.57 1.26
CA CYS A 450 23.21 -10.45 2.41
C CYS A 450 22.77 -11.90 2.18
N ASN A 451 22.31 -12.32 1.00
CA ASN A 451 21.96 -13.72 0.78
C ASN A 451 23.22 -14.62 0.78
N SER A 452 23.03 -15.94 0.73
CA SER A 452 24.13 -16.89 0.83
C SER A 452 25.04 -16.92 -0.40
N PHE A 453 24.56 -16.36 -1.53
CA PHE A 453 25.35 -16.27 -2.77
C PHE A 453 26.28 -15.04 -2.79
N PHE A 454 25.74 -13.83 -2.60
CA PHE A 454 26.53 -12.60 -2.67
C PHE A 454 27.44 -12.41 -1.46
N ASP A 455 26.96 -12.74 -0.28
CA ASP A 455 27.65 -12.58 1.02
C ASP A 455 28.39 -11.24 1.17
N ASN A 456 27.79 -10.16 0.67
CA ASN A 456 28.38 -8.81 0.63
C ASN A 456 27.75 -7.89 1.70
N PRO A 457 28.24 -7.94 2.95
CA PRO A 457 27.69 -7.13 4.05
C PRO A 457 28.00 -5.62 3.92
N GLU A 458 29.00 -5.25 3.12
CA GLU A 458 29.37 -3.83 2.93
C GLU A 458 28.35 -3.12 2.05
N ALA A 459 28.03 -3.69 0.88
CA ALA A 459 26.97 -3.18 0.02
C ALA A 459 25.60 -3.24 0.69
N ALA A 460 25.31 -4.30 1.46
CA ALA A 460 24.09 -4.39 2.25
C ALA A 460 23.97 -3.28 3.30
N ARG A 461 25.10 -2.80 3.85
CA ARG A 461 25.12 -1.69 4.78
C ARG A 461 24.76 -0.37 4.11
N GLU A 462 25.24 -0.13 2.91
CA GLU A 462 24.84 1.05 2.13
C GLU A 462 23.33 1.06 1.88
N SER A 463 22.79 -0.08 1.44
CA SER A 463 21.34 -0.25 1.26
C SER A 463 20.56 -0.06 2.58
N TYR A 464 21.09 -0.55 3.71
CA TYR A 464 20.50 -0.33 5.03
C TYR A 464 20.47 1.16 5.42
N ASP A 465 21.57 1.88 5.22
CA ASP A 465 21.67 3.29 5.56
C ASP A 465 20.71 4.13 4.70
N LEU A 466 20.55 3.82 3.40
CA LEU A 466 19.58 4.45 2.49
C LEU A 466 18.13 4.13 2.88
N ALA A 467 17.83 2.88 3.21
CA ALA A 467 16.51 2.49 3.67
C ALA A 467 16.13 3.22 4.96
N ARG A 468 17.06 3.32 5.91
CA ARG A 468 16.89 4.04 7.15
C ARG A 468 16.63 5.53 6.93
N ALA A 469 17.42 6.19 6.10
CA ALA A 469 17.25 7.60 5.77
C ALA A 469 15.86 7.88 5.16
N SER A 470 15.36 6.96 4.32
CA SER A 470 14.03 7.07 3.71
C SER A 470 12.88 6.87 4.73
N CYS A 471 13.15 6.26 5.90
CA CYS A 471 12.15 6.02 6.95
C CYS A 471 12.14 7.07 8.06
N GLU A 472 13.19 7.88 8.21
CA GLU A 472 13.35 8.80 9.36
C GLU A 472 12.20 9.82 9.49
N ALA A 473 11.59 10.22 8.38
CA ALA A 473 10.45 11.13 8.36
C ALA A 473 9.13 10.48 8.86
N ASN A 474 9.02 9.13 8.79
CA ASN A 474 7.80 8.40 9.15
C ASN A 474 8.14 7.00 9.67
N PRO A 475 8.50 6.83 10.93
CA PRO A 475 8.83 5.53 11.50
C PRO A 475 7.61 4.61 11.47
N SER A 476 7.65 3.59 10.63
CA SER A 476 6.65 2.52 10.57
C SER A 476 7.20 1.28 11.26
N ASP A 477 6.51 0.78 12.28
CA ASP A 477 7.00 -0.33 13.12
C ASP A 477 7.42 -1.58 12.33
N ASN A 478 6.71 -1.91 11.25
CA ASN A 478 7.03 -3.10 10.45
C ASN A 478 8.38 -2.96 9.71
N ILE A 479 8.64 -1.83 9.07
CA ILE A 479 9.91 -1.59 8.38
C ILE A 479 11.08 -1.56 9.35
N TRP A 480 10.90 -1.00 10.56
CA TRP A 480 11.94 -0.99 11.57
C TRP A 480 12.32 -2.40 12.05
N GLN A 481 11.36 -3.31 12.20
CA GLN A 481 11.65 -4.72 12.53
C GLN A 481 12.43 -5.41 11.41
N ASP A 482 12.07 -5.15 10.17
CA ASP A 482 12.77 -5.71 9.01
C ASP A 482 14.17 -5.12 8.84
N LEU A 483 14.34 -3.82 9.09
CA LEU A 483 15.65 -3.16 9.15
C LEU A 483 16.51 -3.72 10.27
N GLN A 484 15.96 -3.98 11.46
CA GLN A 484 16.69 -4.65 12.54
C GLN A 484 17.15 -6.06 12.12
N THR A 485 16.30 -6.78 11.37
CA THR A 485 16.65 -8.09 10.82
C THR A 485 17.80 -8.00 9.82
N LEU A 486 17.76 -7.03 8.89
CA LEU A 486 18.87 -6.78 7.96
C LEU A 486 20.14 -6.36 8.72
N GLY A 487 20.03 -5.45 9.68
CA GLY A 487 21.14 -5.03 10.54
C GLY A 487 21.78 -6.21 11.28
N ALA A 488 20.97 -7.11 11.83
CA ALA A 488 21.45 -8.33 12.48
C ALA A 488 22.16 -9.30 11.50
N LYS A 489 21.65 -9.44 10.25
CA LYS A 489 22.32 -10.21 9.20
C LYS A 489 23.67 -9.60 8.81
N ILE A 490 23.72 -8.28 8.61
CA ILE A 490 24.97 -7.55 8.32
C ILE A 490 25.99 -7.75 9.43
N LEU A 491 25.58 -7.65 10.71
CA LEU A 491 26.45 -7.87 11.86
C LEU A 491 26.96 -9.32 11.96
N ARG A 492 26.14 -10.30 11.56
CA ARG A 492 26.55 -11.71 11.57
C ARG A 492 27.52 -12.06 10.44
N LYS A 493 27.32 -11.50 9.26
CA LYS A 493 28.12 -11.78 8.06
C LYS A 493 29.27 -10.79 7.86
N GLY A 494 29.11 -9.54 8.30
CA GLY A 494 30.15 -8.53 8.17
C GLY A 494 31.38 -8.86 9.01
N SER A 495 32.53 -8.35 8.59
CA SER A 495 33.79 -8.39 9.33
C SER A 495 33.72 -7.54 10.59
N VAL A 496 32.75 -7.84 11.46
CA VAL A 496 32.81 -7.37 12.85
C VAL A 496 34.04 -8.04 13.44
N HIS A 497 34.97 -7.22 13.94
CA HIS A 497 36.12 -7.73 14.63
C HIS A 497 35.69 -8.85 15.60
N PRO A 498 36.32 -10.05 15.60
CA PRO A 498 35.84 -11.20 16.37
C PRO A 498 35.52 -10.87 17.82
N ALA A 499 36.32 -10.00 18.44
CA ALA A 499 36.07 -9.53 19.81
C ALA A 499 34.74 -8.76 19.95
N LEU A 500 34.40 -7.87 19.00
CA LEU A 500 33.09 -7.14 19.01
C LEU A 500 31.91 -8.09 18.86
N LYS A 501 32.05 -9.12 18.04
CA LYS A 501 31.03 -10.16 17.87
C LYS A 501 30.84 -10.98 19.14
N ALA A 502 31.95 -11.40 19.79
CA ALA A 502 31.90 -12.13 21.03
C ALA A 502 31.26 -11.30 22.16
N TRP A 503 31.64 -10.03 22.30
CA TRP A 503 31.10 -9.15 23.35
C TRP A 503 29.62 -8.83 23.16
N SER A 504 29.15 -8.67 21.92
CA SER A 504 27.71 -8.49 21.63
C SER A 504 26.86 -9.71 22.00
N GLN A 505 27.48 -10.86 22.14
CA GLN A 505 26.87 -12.12 22.59
C GLN A 505 27.07 -12.40 24.09
N GLY A 506 27.66 -11.44 24.82
CA GLY A 506 27.95 -11.60 26.24
C GLY A 506 29.22 -12.46 26.55
N ALA A 507 29.94 -12.90 25.52
CA ALA A 507 31.17 -13.68 25.70
C ALA A 507 32.36 -12.74 25.94
N VAL A 508 32.59 -12.36 27.16
CA VAL A 508 33.65 -11.40 27.58
C VAL A 508 34.94 -12.07 28.08
N GLY A 509 34.90 -13.38 28.32
CA GLY A 509 36.03 -14.13 28.91
C GLY A 509 36.41 -13.59 30.29
N GLU A 510 37.70 -13.65 30.64
CA GLU A 510 38.22 -13.11 31.90
C GLU A 510 38.54 -11.60 31.86
N LYS A 511 38.10 -10.89 30.78
CA LYS A 511 38.44 -9.47 30.61
C LYS A 511 37.58 -8.57 31.49
N THR A 512 38.26 -7.63 32.16
CA THR A 512 37.57 -6.56 32.89
C THR A 512 36.88 -5.58 31.92
N PHE A 513 35.85 -4.90 32.39
CA PHE A 513 35.14 -3.86 31.60
C PHE A 513 36.09 -2.78 31.04
N ARG A 514 37.12 -2.43 31.82
CA ARG A 514 38.17 -1.48 31.39
C ARG A 514 38.95 -2.00 30.19
N GLN A 515 39.37 -3.27 30.23
CA GLN A 515 40.10 -3.90 29.10
C GLN A 515 39.24 -3.99 27.86
N ILE A 516 37.96 -4.36 27.99
CA ILE A 516 37.00 -4.40 26.90
C ILE A 516 36.82 -3.01 26.28
N SER A 517 36.66 -1.98 27.11
CA SER A 517 36.49 -0.58 26.65
C SER A 517 37.75 -0.06 25.93
N GLU A 518 38.94 -0.43 26.37
CA GLU A 518 40.19 -0.04 25.71
C GLU A 518 40.35 -0.75 24.37
N GLU A 519 40.09 -2.06 24.29
CA GLU A 519 40.12 -2.81 23.02
C GLU A 519 39.02 -2.33 22.05
N PHE A 520 37.81 -2.02 22.53
CA PHE A 520 36.75 -1.43 21.74
C PHE A 520 37.21 -0.11 21.10
N ALA A 521 37.83 0.78 21.89
CA ALA A 521 38.36 2.03 21.38
C ALA A 521 39.47 1.82 20.34
N GLU A 522 40.33 0.84 20.48
CA GLU A 522 41.37 0.47 19.51
C GLU A 522 40.75 0.01 18.19
N ILE A 523 39.71 -0.83 18.23
CA ILE A 523 39.01 -1.35 17.05
C ILE A 523 38.27 -0.24 16.31
N VAL A 524 37.47 0.55 17.05
CA VAL A 524 36.62 1.60 16.47
C VAL A 524 37.44 2.74 15.90
N ILE A 525 38.42 3.24 16.65
CA ILE A 525 39.24 4.39 16.20
C ILE A 525 40.08 4.02 14.98
N ALA A 526 40.63 2.80 14.92
CA ALA A 526 41.37 2.34 13.75
C ALA A 526 40.50 2.34 12.48
N ARG A 527 39.25 1.86 12.56
CA ARG A 527 38.30 1.85 11.43
C ARG A 527 37.86 3.25 11.01
N VAL A 528 37.53 4.10 11.99
CA VAL A 528 37.16 5.49 11.70
C VAL A 528 38.34 6.26 11.09
N TRP A 529 39.56 5.98 11.53
CA TRP A 529 40.79 6.54 10.96
C TRP A 529 40.94 6.24 9.45
N GLU A 530 40.72 4.99 9.04
CA GLU A 530 40.76 4.62 7.62
C GLU A 530 39.65 5.34 6.84
N ARG A 531 38.42 5.40 7.35
CA ARG A 531 37.29 6.08 6.70
C ARG A 531 37.44 7.59 6.57
N GLU A 532 38.05 8.24 7.54
CA GLU A 532 38.27 9.69 7.55
C GLU A 532 39.55 10.10 6.81
N GLY A 533 40.05 9.24 5.92
CA GLY A 533 41.22 9.52 5.09
C GLY A 533 42.50 9.75 5.92
N ARG A 534 42.62 9.04 7.04
CA ARG A 534 43.77 9.08 7.96
C ARG A 534 44.04 10.47 8.58
N LYS A 535 42.99 11.29 8.79
CA LYS A 535 43.11 12.61 9.40
C LYS A 535 42.65 12.63 10.86
N VAL A 536 43.60 12.81 11.80
CA VAL A 536 43.33 12.80 13.26
C VAL A 536 42.26 13.81 13.66
N SER A 537 42.27 15.01 13.06
CA SER A 537 41.27 16.06 13.36
C SER A 537 39.85 15.65 13.01
N ARG A 538 39.65 14.98 11.88
CA ARG A 538 38.33 14.48 11.46
C ARG A 538 37.83 13.35 12.35
N VAL A 539 38.70 12.40 12.70
CA VAL A 539 38.36 11.33 13.64
C VAL A 539 37.97 11.89 15.00
N ALA A 540 38.75 12.86 15.50
CA ALA A 540 38.50 13.50 16.79
C ALA A 540 37.15 14.23 16.80
N ALA A 541 36.83 14.99 15.75
CA ALA A 541 35.55 15.68 15.58
C ALA A 541 34.38 14.68 15.48
N ARG A 542 34.51 13.64 14.65
CA ARG A 542 33.47 12.65 14.42
C ARG A 542 33.11 11.84 15.66
N LEU A 543 34.11 11.49 16.46
CA LEU A 543 33.93 10.70 17.67
C LEU A 543 33.80 11.55 18.95
N SER A 544 33.80 12.88 18.82
CA SER A 544 33.75 13.82 19.97
C SER A 544 34.80 13.52 21.05
N ILE A 545 36.03 13.19 20.63
CA ILE A 545 37.15 12.89 21.51
C ILE A 545 38.36 13.79 21.18
N SER A 546 39.28 13.94 22.15
CA SER A 546 40.46 14.78 21.93
C SER A 546 41.42 14.18 20.89
N PRO A 547 42.06 15.01 20.04
CA PRO A 547 43.09 14.55 19.10
C PRO A 547 44.24 13.81 19.77
N LYS A 548 44.54 14.17 21.02
CA LYS A 548 45.55 13.50 21.85
C LYS A 548 45.15 12.05 22.17
N LYS A 549 43.86 11.79 22.45
CA LYS A 549 43.32 10.45 22.66
C LYS A 549 43.36 9.61 21.41
N VAL A 550 43.04 10.17 20.25
CA VAL A 550 43.14 9.49 18.95
C VAL A 550 44.58 9.05 18.68
N ARG A 551 45.56 9.96 18.77
CA ARG A 551 46.98 9.65 18.56
C ARG A 551 47.49 8.57 19.49
N ARG A 552 47.14 8.65 20.78
CA ARG A 552 47.52 7.66 21.79
C ARG A 552 47.04 6.24 21.44
N ILE A 553 45.77 6.13 20.96
CA ILE A 553 45.19 4.84 20.61
C ILE A 553 45.79 4.30 19.33
N LEU A 554 45.96 5.14 18.29
CA LEU A 554 46.58 4.73 17.02
C LEU A 554 48.04 4.27 17.22
N ALA A 555 48.79 4.90 18.11
CA ALA A 555 50.14 4.47 18.46
C ALA A 555 50.17 3.07 19.13
N ARG A 556 49.13 2.73 19.90
CA ARG A 556 49.00 1.38 20.48
C ARG A 556 48.66 0.33 19.41
N VAL A 557 47.73 0.66 18.50
CA VAL A 557 47.36 -0.23 17.37
C VAL A 557 48.55 -0.50 16.46
N GLY A 558 49.37 0.51 16.17
CA GLY A 558 50.58 0.36 15.36
C GLY A 558 51.66 -0.53 16.00
N ARG A 559 51.73 -0.60 17.35
CA ARG A 559 52.69 -1.45 18.07
C ARG A 559 52.23 -2.92 18.18
N ARG A 560 50.95 -3.22 17.94
CA ARG A 560 50.40 -4.59 18.02
C ARG A 560 50.36 -5.34 16.67
N LYS A 561 50.79 -4.77 15.55
CA LYS A 561 51.01 -5.54 14.32
C LYS A 561 52.23 -6.42 14.51
N PRO A 562 52.12 -7.76 14.54
CA PRO A 562 53.26 -8.63 14.54
C PRO A 562 54.02 -8.44 13.24
N GLY A 563 55.30 -8.29 13.32
CA GLY A 563 56.19 -8.26 12.18
C GLY A 563 56.00 -9.52 11.33
N SER A 564 55.80 -9.31 10.03
CA SER A 564 55.99 -10.34 9.01
C SER A 564 57.44 -10.88 9.13
N GLY A 565 57.55 -11.99 9.78
CA GLY A 565 58.80 -12.74 9.94
C GLY A 565 58.49 -14.21 9.88
N VAL A 566 58.38 -14.75 8.67
CA VAL A 566 58.80 -16.13 8.39
C VAL A 566 59.67 -16.04 7.15
N ARG A 567 60.99 -16.02 7.40
CA ARG A 567 61.97 -16.55 6.48
C ARG A 567 62.00 -18.06 6.65
N SER A 568 62.16 -18.69 5.53
CA SER A 568 62.50 -20.06 5.15
C SER A 568 61.34 -20.99 4.93
#